data_ca45f62b8d7fb3b700f01af73cf6b4ce
#
_entry.id   ca45f62b8d7fb3b700f01af73cf6b4ce
#
_cell.length_a   1.000
_cell.length_b   1.000
_cell.length_c   1.000
_cell.angle_alpha   90.00
_cell.angle_beta   90.00
_cell.angle_gamma   90.00
#
_symmetry.space_group_name_H-M   'P 1'
#
loop_
_entity.id
_entity.type
_entity.pdbx_description
1 polymer ?
#
loop_
_entity_poly.entity_id
_entity_poly.type
_entity_poly.pdbx_seq_one_letter_code
_entity_poly.pdbx_strand_id
1 'polypeptide(L)'
;EAVDTTLPTIVKEKCEAPVVHIGESAGNLAVYYQQLWNLPEKVQISPYMIDAHSGVLGAGAIEQGEFTAVIGTSTCHLMLDPKQKPIPAITGSVKDAVIPGLYAYEAGQAAVGDLFSYSEQLAPKHIVDQALEKEVSILEFLEELASDIDVEEQHVIVLDWHNGNRSILSDSHLSGSVFGLTLQTPFEMIHRAYLESTAYGTK
;
A
#
# COMPACT_ATOMS: atom_id res chain seq x y z
N GLU A 1 18.99 5.88 21.44
CA GLU A 1 17.92 5.67 22.45
C GLU A 1 17.95 4.21 22.88
N ALA A 2 17.89 3.97 24.18
CA ALA A 2 17.92 2.60 24.68
C ALA A 2 16.56 1.93 24.39
N VAL A 3 16.59 0.82 23.67
CA VAL A 3 15.42 -0.05 23.51
C VAL A 3 14.99 -0.54 24.89
N ASP A 4 13.71 -0.48 25.19
CA ASP A 4 13.14 -0.98 26.44
C ASP A 4 13.53 -2.46 26.63
N THR A 5 14.28 -2.75 27.68
CA THR A 5 14.79 -4.09 27.98
C THR A 5 13.69 -5.08 28.36
N THR A 6 12.46 -4.62 28.62
CA THR A 6 11.30 -5.46 28.94
C THR A 6 10.62 -6.00 27.68
N LEU A 7 10.85 -5.41 26.50
CA LEU A 7 10.21 -5.84 25.24
C LEU A 7 10.34 -7.33 24.94
N PRO A 8 11.51 -7.98 25.04
CA PRO A 8 11.62 -9.43 24.79
C PRO A 8 10.76 -10.27 25.71
N THR A 9 10.63 -9.86 26.98
CA THR A 9 9.84 -10.56 28.00
C THR A 9 8.35 -10.37 27.70
N ILE A 10 7.91 -9.15 27.40
CA ILE A 10 6.51 -8.85 27.06
C ILE A 10 6.07 -9.63 25.81
N VAL A 11 6.88 -9.62 24.76
CA VAL A 11 6.58 -10.39 23.54
C VAL A 11 6.43 -11.87 23.85
N LYS A 12 7.38 -12.45 24.60
CA LYS A 12 7.33 -13.84 24.98
C LYS A 12 6.07 -14.18 25.82
N GLU A 13 5.75 -13.37 26.81
CA GLU A 13 4.59 -13.57 27.68
C GLU A 13 3.24 -13.37 26.98
N LYS A 14 3.17 -12.45 26.01
CA LYS A 14 1.92 -12.12 25.31
C LYS A 14 1.70 -12.94 24.05
N CYS A 15 2.75 -13.54 23.48
CA CYS A 15 2.72 -14.30 22.24
C CYS A 15 3.05 -15.79 22.46
N GLU A 16 2.64 -16.37 23.59
CA GLU A 16 2.87 -17.80 23.93
C GLU A 16 1.97 -18.77 23.14
N ALA A 17 1.01 -18.24 22.35
CA ALA A 17 0.18 -19.11 21.51
C ALA A 17 1.03 -19.83 20.45
N PRO A 18 0.71 -21.10 20.15
CA PRO A 18 1.42 -21.83 19.11
C PRO A 18 1.26 -21.12 17.77
N VAL A 19 2.35 -21.02 17.03
CA VAL A 19 2.33 -20.48 15.67
C VAL A 19 1.69 -21.52 14.76
N VAL A 20 0.64 -21.13 14.06
CA VAL A 20 -0.06 -21.96 13.08
C VAL A 20 0.30 -21.42 11.68
N HIS A 21 0.69 -22.33 10.78
CA HIS A 21 1.04 -21.94 9.43
C HIS A 21 -0.20 -21.63 8.59
N ILE A 22 -0.02 -20.77 7.61
CA ILE A 22 -1.07 -20.45 6.63
C ILE A 22 -1.46 -21.73 5.89
N GLY A 23 -2.77 -21.97 5.74
CA GLY A 23 -3.30 -23.21 5.16
C GLY A 23 -3.60 -24.32 6.19
N GLU A 24 -3.16 -24.17 7.44
CA GLU A 24 -3.51 -25.07 8.52
C GLU A 24 -4.73 -24.55 9.31
N SER A 25 -5.33 -25.40 10.15
CA SER A 25 -6.44 -24.99 11.02
C SER A 25 -5.90 -24.40 12.31
N ALA A 26 -6.28 -23.18 12.64
CA ALA A 26 -6.02 -22.57 13.94
C ALA A 26 -6.95 -23.11 15.05
N GLY A 27 -7.90 -23.98 14.72
CA GLY A 27 -8.86 -24.57 15.64
C GLY A 27 -10.29 -24.55 15.10
N ASN A 28 -11.24 -24.75 15.98
CA ASN A 28 -12.66 -24.70 15.64
C ASN A 28 -13.30 -23.45 16.25
N LEU A 29 -14.32 -22.94 15.58
CA LEU A 29 -15.15 -21.85 16.11
C LEU A 29 -15.77 -22.31 17.45
N ALA A 30 -15.80 -21.45 18.44
CA ALA A 30 -16.42 -21.76 19.73
C ALA A 30 -17.90 -22.12 19.56
N VAL A 31 -18.35 -23.13 20.29
CA VAL A 31 -19.72 -23.65 20.21
C VAL A 31 -20.77 -22.55 20.39
N TYR A 32 -20.49 -21.59 21.26
CA TYR A 32 -21.35 -20.42 21.47
C TYR A 32 -21.66 -19.68 20.15
N TYR A 33 -20.66 -19.38 19.33
CA TYR A 33 -20.86 -18.68 18.06
C TYR A 33 -21.47 -19.57 16.98
N GLN A 34 -21.14 -20.87 16.99
CA GLN A 34 -21.78 -21.82 16.09
C GLN A 34 -23.31 -21.86 16.32
N GLN A 35 -23.72 -21.89 17.57
CA GLN A 35 -25.15 -21.86 17.94
C GLN A 35 -25.80 -20.50 17.63
N LEU A 36 -25.13 -19.41 18.00
CA LEU A 36 -25.64 -18.05 17.79
C LEU A 36 -25.91 -17.75 16.31
N TRP A 37 -25.06 -18.27 15.42
CA TRP A 37 -25.16 -18.04 13.98
C TRP A 37 -25.75 -19.21 13.20
N ASN A 38 -26.24 -20.23 13.90
CA ASN A 38 -26.82 -21.44 13.31
C ASN A 38 -25.88 -22.09 12.26
N LEU A 39 -24.61 -22.20 12.59
CA LEU A 39 -23.57 -22.77 11.74
C LEU A 39 -23.42 -24.29 11.99
N PRO A 40 -22.81 -25.02 11.02
CA PRO A 40 -22.48 -26.44 11.21
C PRO A 40 -21.59 -26.69 12.43
N GLU A 41 -21.66 -27.88 13.00
CA GLU A 41 -20.90 -28.23 14.22
C GLU A 41 -19.37 -28.15 14.12
N LYS A 42 -18.82 -28.12 12.92
CA LYS A 42 -17.36 -28.10 12.70
C LYS A 42 -16.99 -26.98 11.73
N VAL A 43 -17.03 -25.76 12.22
CA VAL A 43 -16.47 -24.60 11.49
C VAL A 43 -15.02 -24.44 11.91
N GLN A 44 -14.11 -24.65 10.97
CA GLN A 44 -12.67 -24.43 11.18
C GLN A 44 -12.34 -22.94 11.07
N ILE A 45 -11.42 -22.50 11.92
CA ILE A 45 -10.84 -21.15 11.87
C ILE A 45 -9.45 -21.26 11.21
N SER A 46 -9.23 -20.49 10.17
CA SER A 46 -7.89 -20.29 9.59
C SER A 46 -7.06 -19.33 10.46
N PRO A 47 -5.73 -19.43 10.47
CA PRO A 47 -4.91 -18.33 10.96
C PRO A 47 -5.21 -17.07 10.14
N TYR A 48 -5.10 -15.92 10.76
CA TYR A 48 -5.25 -14.66 10.03
C TYR A 48 -3.97 -14.33 9.27
N MET A 49 -4.14 -13.56 8.21
CA MET A 49 -3.07 -13.03 7.39
C MET A 49 -3.25 -11.50 7.31
N ILE A 50 -2.17 -10.76 7.19
CA ILE A 50 -2.23 -9.33 6.90
C ILE A 50 -2.96 -9.13 5.56
N ASP A 51 -3.85 -8.16 5.48
CA ASP A 51 -4.71 -7.90 4.31
C ASP A 51 -3.90 -7.73 3.01
N ALA A 52 -2.81 -6.96 3.04
CA ALA A 52 -1.91 -6.82 1.90
C ALA A 52 -1.28 -8.16 1.46
N HIS A 53 -0.92 -9.03 2.42
CA HIS A 53 -0.41 -10.37 2.11
C HIS A 53 -1.50 -11.27 1.51
N SER A 54 -2.74 -11.15 1.97
CA SER A 54 -3.89 -11.83 1.36
C SER A 54 -4.12 -11.36 -0.08
N GLY A 55 -3.85 -10.08 -0.36
CA GLY A 55 -3.90 -9.50 -1.71
C GLY A 55 -2.98 -10.21 -2.72
N VAL A 56 -1.82 -10.70 -2.28
CA VAL A 56 -0.88 -11.46 -3.13
C VAL A 56 -1.54 -12.74 -3.64
N LEU A 57 -2.22 -13.48 -2.75
CA LEU A 57 -2.96 -14.69 -3.11
C LEU A 57 -4.15 -14.37 -4.00
N GLY A 58 -4.88 -13.29 -3.69
CA GLY A 58 -6.03 -12.83 -4.47
C GLY A 58 -5.65 -12.39 -5.90
N ALA A 59 -4.46 -11.82 -6.07
CA ALA A 59 -3.90 -11.44 -7.38
C ALA A 59 -3.33 -12.64 -8.15
N GLY A 60 -3.15 -13.80 -7.49
CA GLY A 60 -2.55 -14.99 -8.09
C GLY A 60 -1.03 -14.90 -8.27
N ALA A 61 -0.36 -13.91 -7.67
CA ALA A 61 1.09 -13.70 -7.76
C ALA A 61 1.83 -14.62 -6.78
N ILE A 62 1.83 -15.90 -7.06
CA ILE A 62 2.33 -16.96 -6.17
C ILE A 62 3.70 -17.53 -6.59
N GLU A 63 4.18 -17.12 -7.76
CA GLU A 63 5.46 -17.61 -8.30
C GLU A 63 6.61 -16.68 -7.89
N GLN A 64 7.83 -17.24 -7.90
CA GLN A 64 9.03 -16.47 -7.62
C GLN A 64 9.22 -15.33 -8.63
N GLY A 65 9.41 -14.11 -8.12
CA GLY A 65 9.71 -12.93 -8.94
C GLY A 65 8.46 -12.21 -9.45
N GLU A 66 7.27 -12.71 -9.17
CA GLU A 66 6.04 -11.98 -9.41
C GLU A 66 5.90 -10.84 -8.39
N PHE A 67 5.51 -9.68 -8.88
CA PHE A 67 5.35 -8.46 -8.10
C PHE A 67 3.88 -8.13 -7.92
N THR A 68 3.49 -7.86 -6.68
CA THR A 68 2.14 -7.41 -6.34
C THR A 68 2.21 -6.02 -5.73
N ALA A 69 1.48 -5.08 -6.31
CA ALA A 69 1.22 -3.77 -5.70
C ALA A 69 -0.20 -3.74 -5.13
N VAL A 70 -0.31 -3.67 -3.83
CA VAL A 70 -1.60 -3.47 -3.15
C VAL A 70 -1.77 -1.97 -2.93
N ILE A 71 -2.56 -1.36 -3.79
CA ILE A 71 -2.73 0.09 -3.87
C ILE A 71 -3.98 0.49 -3.09
N GLY A 72 -3.80 1.34 -2.08
CA GLY A 72 -4.83 1.95 -1.26
C GLY A 72 -4.46 3.40 -0.96
N THR A 73 -4.74 3.89 0.24
CA THR A 73 -4.24 5.19 0.74
C THR A 73 -2.72 5.26 0.69
N SER A 74 -2.06 4.17 1.05
CA SER A 74 -0.64 3.87 0.81
C SER A 74 -0.52 2.68 -0.14
N THR A 75 0.69 2.30 -0.49
CA THR A 75 0.93 1.10 -1.31
C THR A 75 1.89 0.16 -0.62
N CYS A 76 1.55 -1.14 -0.61
CA CYS A 76 2.45 -2.22 -0.26
C CYS A 76 2.91 -2.93 -1.52
N HIS A 77 4.22 -3.04 -1.70
CA HIS A 77 4.88 -3.78 -2.76
C HIS A 77 5.36 -5.11 -2.20
N LEU A 78 4.91 -6.19 -2.77
CA LEU A 78 5.18 -7.55 -2.29
C LEU A 78 5.76 -8.42 -3.38
N MET A 79 6.76 -9.22 -3.02
CA MET A 79 7.40 -10.20 -3.91
C MET A 79 7.78 -11.44 -3.10
N LEU A 80 7.67 -12.62 -3.70
CA LEU A 80 8.02 -13.89 -3.07
C LEU A 80 9.35 -14.45 -3.60
N ASP A 81 10.18 -14.97 -2.70
CA ASP A 81 11.44 -15.67 -3.07
C ASP A 81 11.69 -16.84 -2.11
N PRO A 82 12.13 -18.00 -2.59
CA PRO A 82 12.45 -19.14 -1.72
C PRO A 82 13.70 -18.92 -0.85
N LYS A 83 14.51 -17.92 -1.15
CA LYS A 83 15.73 -17.60 -0.42
C LYS A 83 15.66 -16.24 0.20
N GLN A 84 16.05 -16.14 1.47
CA GLN A 84 16.23 -14.85 2.11
C GLN A 84 17.48 -14.16 1.56
N LYS A 85 17.29 -12.95 1.07
CA LYS A 85 18.34 -12.05 0.60
C LYS A 85 18.25 -10.75 1.40
N PRO A 86 19.33 -10.25 1.98
CA PRO A 86 19.31 -8.92 2.59
C PRO A 86 19.17 -7.88 1.46
N ILE A 87 18.07 -7.15 1.47
CA ILE A 87 17.84 -6.03 0.55
C ILE A 87 17.81 -4.77 1.40
N PRO A 88 18.80 -3.88 1.28
CA PRO A 88 18.79 -2.61 1.99
C PRO A 88 17.56 -1.78 1.61
N ALA A 89 17.10 -0.98 2.55
CA ALA A 89 16.09 0.05 2.29
C ALA A 89 14.66 -0.43 1.98
N ILE A 90 14.34 -1.71 2.18
CA ILE A 90 12.97 -2.22 2.18
C ILE A 90 12.45 -2.36 3.62
N THR A 91 11.14 -2.49 3.78
CA THR A 91 10.51 -2.69 5.10
C THR A 91 11.00 -3.98 5.76
N GLY A 92 11.16 -5.05 5.00
CA GLY A 92 11.68 -6.31 5.49
C GLY A 92 11.33 -7.51 4.64
N SER A 93 11.67 -8.69 5.18
CA SER A 93 11.23 -9.97 4.63
C SER A 93 10.80 -10.92 5.74
N VAL A 94 9.68 -11.60 5.54
CA VAL A 94 9.11 -12.54 6.52
C VAL A 94 8.91 -13.89 5.87
N LYS A 95 9.45 -14.94 6.49
CA LYS A 95 9.26 -16.32 6.04
C LYS A 95 7.85 -16.80 6.36
N ASP A 96 7.27 -17.57 5.45
CA ASP A 96 5.94 -18.18 5.61
C ASP A 96 4.78 -17.17 5.81
N ALA A 97 4.99 -15.90 5.44
CA ALA A 97 3.99 -14.84 5.65
C ALA A 97 2.83 -14.90 4.64
N VAL A 98 3.04 -15.49 3.45
CA VAL A 98 2.04 -15.61 2.38
C VAL A 98 1.90 -17.06 1.95
N ILE A 99 3.02 -17.70 1.60
CA ILE A 99 3.07 -19.10 1.15
C ILE A 99 4.12 -19.83 2.00
N PRO A 100 3.79 -20.97 2.58
CA PRO A 100 4.76 -21.79 3.30
C PRO A 100 5.99 -22.11 2.45
N GLY A 101 7.18 -21.92 3.03
CA GLY A 101 8.47 -22.15 2.38
C GLY A 101 9.04 -20.93 1.65
N LEU A 102 8.26 -19.87 1.43
CA LEU A 102 8.71 -18.65 0.76
C LEU A 102 8.91 -17.50 1.74
N TYR A 103 9.79 -16.57 1.40
CA TYR A 103 9.95 -15.28 2.05
C TYR A 103 9.13 -14.24 1.28
N ALA A 104 8.26 -13.52 1.96
CA ALA A 104 7.59 -12.34 1.44
C ALA A 104 8.46 -11.12 1.73
N TYR A 105 8.88 -10.44 0.68
CA TYR A 105 9.59 -9.16 0.73
C TYR A 105 8.58 -8.03 0.65
N GLU A 106 8.73 -7.04 1.51
CA GLU A 106 7.82 -5.90 1.55
C GLU A 106 8.57 -4.58 1.44
N ALA A 107 8.14 -3.78 0.48
CA ALA A 107 8.45 -2.37 0.33
C ALA A 107 7.13 -1.58 0.23
N GLY A 108 7.18 -0.27 0.05
CA GLY A 108 5.96 0.50 -0.19
C GLY A 108 6.15 1.99 -0.11
N GLN A 109 5.08 2.69 -0.48
CA GLN A 109 5.00 4.14 -0.44
C GLN A 109 4.01 4.58 0.63
N ALA A 110 4.35 5.63 1.36
CA ALA A 110 3.57 6.11 2.50
C ALA A 110 2.24 6.79 2.10
N ALA A 111 2.17 7.32 0.87
CA ALA A 111 0.97 7.92 0.31
C ALA A 111 0.90 7.60 -1.19
N VAL A 112 -0.27 7.14 -1.67
CA VAL A 112 -0.60 6.95 -3.08
C VAL A 112 -2.02 7.45 -3.32
N GLY A 113 -3.06 6.74 -2.87
CA GLY A 113 -4.43 7.22 -2.94
C GLY A 113 -4.64 8.54 -2.18
N ASP A 114 -3.92 8.73 -1.08
CA ASP A 114 -3.92 10.00 -0.36
C ASP A 114 -3.37 11.17 -1.20
N LEU A 115 -2.38 10.94 -2.07
CA LEU A 115 -1.87 11.97 -2.99
C LEU A 115 -2.90 12.34 -4.05
N PHE A 116 -3.65 11.36 -4.55
CA PHE A 116 -4.73 11.62 -5.52
C PHE A 116 -5.84 12.44 -4.88
N SER A 117 -6.28 12.04 -3.68
CA SER A 117 -7.26 12.81 -2.91
C SER A 117 -6.74 14.20 -2.53
N TYR A 118 -5.46 14.34 -2.23
CA TYR A 118 -4.84 15.63 -1.95
C TYR A 118 -4.85 16.55 -3.17
N SER A 119 -4.48 16.03 -4.35
CA SER A 119 -4.55 16.82 -5.60
C SER A 119 -5.99 17.22 -5.95
N GLU A 120 -6.96 16.34 -5.72
CA GLU A 120 -8.39 16.64 -5.88
C GLU A 120 -8.83 17.83 -4.99
N GLN A 121 -8.41 17.82 -3.71
CA GLN A 121 -8.72 18.91 -2.77
C GLN A 121 -8.09 20.25 -3.17
N LEU A 122 -6.99 20.23 -3.91
CA LEU A 122 -6.32 21.43 -4.43
C LEU A 122 -6.92 21.92 -5.74
N ALA A 123 -7.87 21.21 -6.35
CA ALA A 123 -8.43 21.53 -7.64
C ALA A 123 -9.04 22.94 -7.66
N PRO A 124 -8.69 23.77 -8.65
CA PRO A 124 -9.26 25.10 -8.81
C PRO A 124 -10.77 25.05 -9.02
N LYS A 125 -11.47 26.09 -8.56
CA LYS A 125 -12.94 26.16 -8.63
C LYS A 125 -13.49 25.89 -10.04
N HIS A 126 -12.85 26.40 -11.10
CA HIS A 126 -13.33 26.19 -12.46
C HIS A 126 -13.29 24.70 -12.88
N ILE A 127 -12.32 23.91 -12.41
CA ILE A 127 -12.28 22.45 -12.64
C ILE A 127 -13.42 21.77 -11.89
N VAL A 128 -13.65 22.16 -10.63
CA VAL A 128 -14.76 21.63 -9.82
C VAL A 128 -16.11 21.92 -10.49
N ASP A 129 -16.32 23.15 -10.97
CA ASP A 129 -17.56 23.57 -11.62
C ASP A 129 -17.77 22.78 -12.94
N GLN A 130 -16.71 22.57 -13.73
CA GLN A 130 -16.79 21.79 -14.98
C GLN A 130 -17.05 20.29 -14.75
N ALA A 131 -16.43 19.69 -13.74
CA ALA A 131 -16.73 18.31 -13.35
C ALA A 131 -18.19 18.16 -12.95
N LEU A 132 -18.73 19.11 -12.18
CA LEU A 132 -20.14 19.13 -11.79
C LEU A 132 -21.07 19.28 -12.99
N GLU A 133 -20.75 20.14 -13.95
CA GLU A 133 -21.53 20.32 -15.21
C GLU A 133 -21.54 19.03 -16.06
N LYS A 134 -20.45 18.28 -16.05
CA LYS A 134 -20.33 16.98 -16.74
C LYS A 134 -20.93 15.80 -15.95
N GLU A 135 -21.37 16.02 -14.73
CA GLU A 135 -21.87 14.98 -13.81
C GLU A 135 -20.86 13.83 -13.54
N VAL A 136 -19.55 14.16 -13.48
CA VAL A 136 -18.47 13.23 -13.16
C VAL A 136 -17.78 13.66 -11.86
N SER A 137 -16.99 12.76 -11.25
CA SER A 137 -16.15 13.11 -10.10
C SER A 137 -15.02 14.06 -10.50
N ILE A 138 -14.54 14.86 -9.55
CA ILE A 138 -13.41 15.77 -9.79
C ILE A 138 -12.18 14.99 -10.22
N LEU A 139 -11.93 13.84 -9.59
CA LEU A 139 -10.79 12.98 -9.91
C LEU A 139 -10.88 12.43 -11.35
N GLU A 140 -12.04 11.90 -11.73
CA GLU A 140 -12.29 11.40 -13.10
C GLU A 140 -12.08 12.51 -14.16
N PHE A 141 -12.56 13.73 -13.86
CA PHE A 141 -12.36 14.85 -14.76
C PHE A 141 -10.90 15.29 -14.84
N LEU A 142 -10.18 15.29 -13.72
CA LEU A 142 -8.74 15.58 -13.70
C LEU A 142 -7.93 14.53 -14.46
N GLU A 143 -8.30 13.25 -14.37
CA GLU A 143 -7.66 12.19 -15.16
C GLU A 143 -7.91 12.35 -16.66
N GLU A 144 -9.15 12.72 -17.06
CA GLU A 144 -9.46 13.05 -18.45
C GLU A 144 -8.53 14.18 -18.97
N LEU A 145 -8.45 15.30 -18.25
CA LEU A 145 -7.58 16.43 -18.62
C LEU A 145 -6.08 16.04 -18.62
N ALA A 146 -5.64 15.26 -17.63
CA ALA A 146 -4.25 14.84 -17.52
C ALA A 146 -3.84 13.89 -18.66
N SER A 147 -4.77 13.10 -19.19
CA SER A 147 -4.52 12.17 -20.30
C SER A 147 -4.19 12.86 -21.61
N ASP A 148 -4.68 14.08 -21.79
CA ASP A 148 -4.47 14.88 -23.00
C ASP A 148 -3.10 15.59 -23.05
N ILE A 149 -2.35 15.58 -21.94
CA ILE A 149 -1.02 16.19 -21.87
C ILE A 149 0.00 15.28 -22.55
N ASP A 150 0.77 15.79 -23.48
CA ASP A 150 1.90 15.05 -24.05
C ASP A 150 2.99 14.81 -22.98
N VAL A 151 3.60 13.63 -23.02
CA VAL A 151 4.70 13.27 -22.09
C VAL A 151 5.88 14.24 -22.25
N GLU A 152 6.14 14.71 -23.47
CA GLU A 152 7.23 15.66 -23.75
C GLU A 152 6.95 17.08 -23.22
N GLU A 153 5.68 17.42 -22.99
CA GLU A 153 5.26 18.70 -22.43
C GLU A 153 5.28 18.69 -20.89
N GLN A 154 5.25 17.51 -20.28
CA GLN A 154 5.27 17.36 -18.82
C GLN A 154 6.62 17.81 -18.24
N HIS A 155 6.62 18.95 -17.55
CA HIS A 155 7.80 19.51 -16.91
C HIS A 155 7.68 19.66 -15.39
N VAL A 156 6.49 19.36 -14.85
CA VAL A 156 6.26 19.35 -13.40
C VAL A 156 6.66 17.98 -12.84
N ILE A 157 7.39 17.98 -11.76
CA ILE A 157 7.81 16.77 -11.05
C ILE A 157 7.35 16.87 -9.60
N VAL A 158 6.74 15.81 -9.09
CA VAL A 158 6.35 15.70 -7.69
C VAL A 158 7.24 14.68 -6.99
N LEU A 159 7.70 15.02 -5.80
CA LEU A 159 8.29 14.10 -4.86
C LEU A 159 7.18 13.60 -3.92
N ASP A 160 6.86 12.32 -3.98
CA ASP A 160 5.69 11.69 -3.34
C ASP A 160 5.76 11.56 -1.82
N TRP A 161 6.74 12.17 -1.17
CA TRP A 161 7.02 12.04 0.27
C TRP A 161 6.11 12.88 1.18
N HIS A 162 4.86 13.12 0.79
CA HIS A 162 3.93 13.94 1.58
C HIS A 162 3.59 13.33 2.96
N ASN A 163 3.71 12.02 3.11
CA ASN A 163 3.64 11.30 4.39
C ASN A 163 4.97 10.65 4.77
N GLY A 164 6.11 11.28 4.44
CA GLY A 164 7.44 10.70 4.61
C GLY A 164 7.79 9.69 3.52
N ASN A 165 8.95 9.06 3.67
CA ASN A 165 9.41 8.00 2.79
C ASN A 165 9.45 6.67 3.55
N ARG A 166 8.60 5.71 3.17
CA ARG A 166 8.50 4.39 3.82
C ARG A 166 9.61 3.46 3.37
N SER A 167 9.82 3.37 2.07
CA SER A 167 10.87 2.55 1.48
C SER A 167 11.82 3.41 0.71
N ILE A 168 13.00 3.07 0.80
CA ILE A 168 14.35 3.47 0.62
C ILE A 168 14.90 4.19 1.85
N LEU A 169 14.34 5.29 2.31
CA LEU A 169 14.92 6.08 3.40
C LEU A 169 14.37 5.75 4.78
N SER A 170 13.17 5.18 4.87
CA SER A 170 12.47 4.84 6.13
C SER A 170 12.41 6.02 7.11
N ASP A 171 12.12 7.22 6.58
CA ASP A 171 12.08 8.46 7.33
C ASP A 171 10.72 9.15 7.19
N SER A 172 9.96 9.18 8.28
CA SER A 172 8.64 9.81 8.35
C SER A 172 8.68 11.34 8.49
N HIS A 173 9.86 11.93 8.68
CA HIS A 173 10.01 13.39 8.80
C HIS A 173 10.24 14.08 7.45
N LEU A 174 10.43 13.31 6.38
CA LEU A 174 10.55 13.84 5.04
C LEU A 174 9.20 14.38 4.55
N SER A 175 9.25 15.35 3.66
CA SER A 175 8.06 15.97 3.07
C SER A 175 8.15 16.01 1.55
N GLY A 176 6.99 15.97 0.90
CA GLY A 176 6.86 16.09 -0.54
C GLY A 176 7.21 17.47 -1.06
N SER A 177 7.44 17.55 -2.35
CA SER A 177 7.74 18.81 -3.06
C SER A 177 7.21 18.76 -4.48
N VAL A 178 6.89 19.92 -5.04
CA VAL A 178 6.49 20.08 -6.43
C VAL A 178 7.52 20.99 -7.09
N PHE A 179 8.10 20.55 -8.20
CA PHE A 179 9.13 21.27 -8.95
C PHE A 179 8.66 21.59 -10.37
N GLY A 180 9.22 22.62 -10.96
CA GLY A 180 8.96 23.00 -12.36
C GLY A 180 7.72 23.89 -12.56
N LEU A 181 7.13 24.44 -11.49
CA LEU A 181 5.98 25.34 -11.62
C LEU A 181 6.36 26.68 -12.27
N THR A 182 5.52 27.10 -13.18
CA THR A 182 5.55 28.43 -13.81
C THR A 182 4.19 29.11 -13.61
N LEU A 183 4.09 30.38 -13.96
CA LEU A 183 2.81 31.10 -13.90
C LEU A 183 1.77 30.58 -14.92
N GLN A 184 2.20 29.82 -15.91
CA GLN A 184 1.34 29.22 -16.94
C GLN A 184 1.08 27.74 -16.73
N THR A 185 1.66 27.12 -15.69
CA THR A 185 1.44 25.68 -15.41
C THR A 185 -0.03 25.43 -15.11
N PRO A 186 -0.76 24.65 -15.94
CA PRO A 186 -2.15 24.35 -15.68
C PRO A 186 -2.26 23.28 -14.58
N PHE A 187 -3.39 23.23 -13.89
CA PHE A 187 -3.54 22.37 -12.73
C PHE A 187 -3.52 20.86 -13.07
N GLU A 188 -4.09 20.49 -14.21
CA GLU A 188 -4.07 19.12 -14.73
C GLU A 188 -2.65 18.57 -14.92
N MET A 189 -1.68 19.42 -15.24
CA MET A 189 -0.26 19.05 -15.31
C MET A 189 0.32 18.75 -13.92
N ILE A 190 -0.12 19.49 -12.90
CA ILE A 190 0.25 19.22 -11.50
C ILE A 190 -0.38 17.91 -11.05
N HIS A 191 -1.65 17.68 -11.37
CA HIS A 191 -2.35 16.42 -11.06
C HIS A 191 -1.64 15.23 -11.71
N ARG A 192 -1.32 15.32 -12.99
CA ARG A 192 -0.54 14.29 -13.70
C ARG A 192 0.79 14.01 -13.01
N ALA A 193 1.50 15.04 -12.56
CA ALA A 193 2.76 14.87 -11.84
C ALA A 193 2.58 14.10 -10.52
N TYR A 194 1.45 14.24 -9.82
CA TYR A 194 1.10 13.41 -8.66
C TYR A 194 0.92 11.94 -9.06
N LEU A 195 0.21 11.65 -10.15
CA LEU A 195 0.05 10.28 -10.66
C LEU A 195 1.42 9.67 -11.02
N GLU A 196 2.22 10.38 -11.80
CA GLU A 196 3.55 9.94 -12.23
C GLU A 196 4.50 9.73 -11.05
N SER A 197 4.42 10.55 -9.99
CA SER A 197 5.28 10.43 -8.82
C SER A 197 5.12 9.09 -8.11
N THR A 198 3.91 8.56 -8.05
CA THR A 198 3.64 7.25 -7.45
C THR A 198 4.20 6.11 -8.30
N ALA A 199 4.20 6.25 -9.62
CA ALA A 199 4.82 5.30 -10.54
C ALA A 199 6.36 5.32 -10.42
N TYR A 200 6.95 6.51 -10.32
CA TYR A 200 8.41 6.63 -10.09
C TYR A 200 8.84 6.08 -8.74
N GLY A 201 8.06 6.31 -7.70
CA GLY A 201 8.31 5.74 -6.37
C GLY A 201 8.19 4.21 -6.30
N THR A 202 7.46 3.60 -7.24
CA THR A 202 7.36 2.13 -7.37
C THR A 202 8.58 1.54 -8.09
N LYS A 203 9.25 2.27 -8.96
CA LYS A 203 10.39 1.82 -9.77
C LYS A 203 11.68 1.72 -8.95
#